data_987969f7acf2a8f529ffe47761db6d05
#
_entry.id   987969f7acf2a8f529ffe47761db6d05
#
_cell.length_a   1.000
_cell.length_b   1.000
_cell.length_c   1.000
_cell.angle_alpha   90.00
_cell.angle_beta   90.00
_cell.angle_gamma   90.00
#
_symmetry.space_group_name_H-M   'P 1'
#
loop_
_entity.id
_entity.type
_entity.pdbx_description
1 polymer ?
#
loop_
_entity_poly.entity_id
_entity_poly.type
_entity_poly.pdbx_seq_one_letter_code
_entity_poly.pdbx_strand_id
1 'polypeptide(L)'
;VNKFRKIDVLINNAGAIFMEKTITNEGLEKTFALNHMSYFVLSNLFIESFNSIKVINVSSEAHRGIKLNLDDLQNNIGYFGWHAYKRSKLANIYLTYELAKKYENKDITVNCLHPGLVNSDFANNNSLRYKIMSSLIKCFGISTREGALTSIYLATDENLENISGLY
;
A
#
# COMPACT_ATOMS: atom_id res chain seq x y z
N VAL A 1 -4.41 -16.63 11.58
CA VAL A 1 -3.04 -17.16 11.52
C VAL A 1 -3.02 -18.63 11.93
N ASN A 2 -3.66 -19.00 13.03
CA ASN A 2 -3.65 -20.39 13.56
C ASN A 2 -4.18 -21.49 12.61
N LYS A 3 -4.85 -21.13 11.50
CA LYS A 3 -5.38 -22.08 10.53
C LYS A 3 -4.33 -22.55 9.52
N PHE A 4 -3.30 -21.75 9.26
CA PHE A 4 -2.26 -22.05 8.28
C PHE A 4 -0.92 -22.28 8.99
N ARG A 5 -0.22 -23.34 8.61
CA ARG A 5 1.10 -23.67 9.16
C ARG A 5 2.22 -22.82 8.55
N LYS A 6 2.02 -22.34 7.33
CA LYS A 6 2.96 -21.55 6.57
C LYS A 6 2.21 -20.57 5.66
N ILE A 7 2.73 -19.36 5.56
CA ILE A 7 2.37 -18.36 4.55
C ILE A 7 3.67 -17.85 3.98
N ASP A 8 3.87 -18.01 2.70
CA ASP A 8 5.12 -17.67 2.01
C ASP A 8 5.14 -16.20 1.58
N VAL A 9 3.97 -15.66 1.22
CA VAL A 9 3.87 -14.28 0.68
C VAL A 9 2.66 -13.56 1.27
N LEU A 10 2.88 -12.33 1.73
CA LEU A 10 1.83 -11.36 2.08
C LEU A 10 1.87 -10.22 1.05
N ILE A 11 0.78 -10.04 0.30
CA ILE A 11 0.62 -8.91 -0.61
C ILE A 11 -0.37 -7.91 0.00
N ASN A 12 0.14 -6.80 0.49
CA ASN A 12 -0.64 -5.67 0.96
C ASN A 12 -1.05 -4.82 -0.25
N ASN A 13 -2.21 -5.12 -0.83
CA ASN A 13 -2.71 -4.48 -2.05
C ASN A 13 -3.93 -3.59 -1.82
N ALA A 14 -4.77 -3.89 -0.82
CA ALA A 14 -6.00 -3.16 -0.59
C ALA A 14 -5.76 -1.66 -0.40
N GLY A 15 -6.51 -0.83 -1.11
CA GLY A 15 -6.37 0.62 -1.01
C GLY A 15 -7.49 1.35 -1.72
N ALA A 16 -7.77 2.56 -1.27
CA ALA A 16 -8.75 3.46 -1.86
C ALA A 16 -8.34 4.93 -1.65
N ILE A 17 -9.06 5.81 -2.32
CA ILE A 17 -8.99 7.24 -2.08
C ILE A 17 -10.34 7.74 -1.58
N PHE A 18 -10.34 8.48 -0.46
CA PHE A 18 -11.52 9.16 0.06
C PHE A 18 -11.29 10.67 -0.05
N MET A 19 -12.10 11.33 -0.87
CA MET A 19 -11.94 12.75 -1.14
C MET A 19 -12.48 13.63 0.00
N GLU A 20 -13.39 13.08 0.79
CA GLU A 20 -13.93 13.71 2.00
C GLU A 20 -13.32 13.07 3.25
N LYS A 21 -12.98 13.90 4.24
CA LYS A 21 -12.42 13.40 5.49
C LYS A 21 -13.46 12.57 6.23
N THR A 22 -13.09 11.34 6.51
CA THR A 22 -13.89 10.42 7.34
C THR A 22 -12.97 9.80 8.38
N ILE A 23 -13.45 9.68 9.60
CA ILE A 23 -12.72 9.06 10.70
C ILE A 23 -13.33 7.68 10.97
N THR A 24 -12.51 6.67 11.17
CA THR A 24 -12.93 5.31 11.54
C THR A 24 -13.37 5.26 13.01
N ASN A 25 -13.97 4.15 13.42
CA ASN A 25 -14.37 3.95 14.83
C ASN A 25 -13.16 3.95 15.78
N GLU A 26 -11.97 3.62 15.27
CA GLU A 26 -10.70 3.63 16.00
C GLU A 26 -10.05 5.03 16.04
N GLY A 27 -10.70 6.06 15.50
CA GLY A 27 -10.19 7.43 15.50
C GLY A 27 -9.16 7.76 14.43
N LEU A 28 -9.00 6.91 13.40
CA LEU A 28 -8.03 7.11 12.33
C LEU A 28 -8.69 7.74 11.09
N GLU A 29 -7.94 8.58 10.36
CA GLU A 29 -8.37 9.05 9.05
C GLU A 29 -8.46 7.86 8.07
N LYS A 30 -9.58 7.75 7.37
CA LYS A 30 -9.98 6.54 6.64
C LYS A 30 -9.01 6.13 5.52
N THR A 31 -8.44 7.10 4.79
CA THR A 31 -7.44 6.79 3.75
C THR A 31 -6.16 6.25 4.39
N PHE A 32 -5.70 6.89 5.46
CA PHE A 32 -4.51 6.46 6.20
C PHE A 32 -4.73 5.10 6.86
N ALA A 33 -5.90 4.89 7.48
CA ALA A 33 -6.27 3.63 8.10
C ALA A 33 -6.25 2.46 7.10
N LEU A 34 -6.94 2.61 5.95
CA LEU A 34 -7.03 1.55 4.95
C LEU A 34 -5.72 1.34 4.20
N ASN A 35 -5.06 2.41 3.75
CA ASN A 35 -3.92 2.28 2.83
C ASN A 35 -2.60 2.01 3.53
N HIS A 36 -2.46 2.42 4.81
CA HIS A 36 -1.19 2.33 5.53
C HIS A 36 -1.28 1.54 6.83
N MET A 37 -2.20 1.89 7.75
CA MET A 37 -2.26 1.22 9.05
C MET A 37 -2.60 -0.26 8.92
N SER A 38 -3.46 -0.64 7.95
CA SER A 38 -3.73 -2.05 7.65
C SER A 38 -2.47 -2.81 7.23
N TYR A 39 -1.63 -2.19 6.39
CA TYR A 39 -0.36 -2.78 5.95
C TYR A 39 0.62 -2.91 7.11
N PHE A 40 0.72 -1.86 7.94
CA PHE A 40 1.57 -1.86 9.13
C PHE A 40 1.19 -3.01 10.07
N VAL A 41 -0.10 -3.12 10.42
CA VAL A 41 -0.59 -4.15 11.35
C VAL A 41 -0.40 -5.54 10.76
N LEU A 42 -0.85 -5.78 9.51
CA LEU A 42 -0.73 -7.09 8.88
C LEU A 42 0.73 -7.51 8.72
N SER A 43 1.60 -6.63 8.23
CA SER A 43 3.03 -6.95 8.06
C SER A 43 3.69 -7.36 9.38
N ASN A 44 3.48 -6.60 10.46
CA ASN A 44 4.07 -6.95 11.75
C ASN A 44 3.50 -8.28 12.29
N LEU A 45 2.17 -8.47 12.26
CA LEU A 45 1.55 -9.72 12.74
C LEU A 45 2.03 -10.96 11.98
N PHE A 46 2.19 -10.86 10.65
CA PHE A 46 2.63 -11.98 9.82
C PHE A 46 4.12 -12.24 10.01
N ILE A 47 4.96 -11.21 10.04
CA ILE A 47 6.39 -11.33 10.29
C ILE A 47 6.67 -11.95 11.67
N GLU A 48 5.89 -11.59 12.69
CA GLU A 48 6.01 -12.17 14.03
C GLU A 48 5.51 -13.63 14.10
N SER A 49 4.61 -14.02 13.20
CA SER A 49 4.00 -15.35 13.18
C SER A 49 4.75 -16.35 12.32
N PHE A 50 5.57 -15.92 11.37
CA PHE A 50 6.26 -16.78 10.40
C PHE A 50 7.75 -16.44 10.34
N ASN A 51 8.61 -17.48 10.35
CA ASN A 51 10.07 -17.30 10.33
C ASN A 51 10.63 -16.91 8.96
N SER A 52 9.89 -17.21 7.88
CA SER A 52 10.23 -16.91 6.49
C SER A 52 8.99 -16.38 5.80
N ILE A 53 9.06 -15.17 5.23
CA ILE A 53 7.94 -14.55 4.51
C ILE A 53 8.43 -13.43 3.58
N LYS A 54 7.84 -13.37 2.39
CA LYS A 54 7.95 -12.21 1.49
C LYS A 54 6.78 -11.26 1.75
N VAL A 55 7.05 -10.00 2.06
CA VAL A 55 6.03 -8.94 2.20
C VAL A 55 6.14 -7.98 1.02
N ILE A 56 5.03 -7.78 0.33
CA ILE A 56 4.94 -6.91 -0.85
C ILE A 56 3.91 -5.82 -0.57
N ASN A 57 4.37 -4.57 -0.53
CA ASN A 57 3.54 -3.40 -0.27
C ASN A 57 3.21 -2.66 -1.58
N VAL A 58 1.94 -2.53 -1.91
CA VAL A 58 1.52 -1.76 -3.09
C VAL A 58 1.41 -0.28 -2.75
N SER A 59 2.36 0.50 -3.26
CA SER A 59 2.39 1.95 -3.19
C SER A 59 1.78 2.60 -4.46
N SER A 60 2.24 3.76 -4.86
CA SER A 60 1.80 4.48 -6.06
C SER A 60 2.82 5.54 -6.44
N GLU A 61 3.04 5.77 -7.74
CA GLU A 61 3.79 6.94 -8.26
C GLU A 61 3.23 8.28 -7.76
N ALA A 62 1.98 8.31 -7.32
CA ALA A 62 1.38 9.49 -6.70
C ALA A 62 2.14 10.00 -5.47
N HIS A 63 2.95 9.16 -4.80
CA HIS A 63 3.78 9.59 -3.67
C HIS A 63 4.78 10.69 -4.03
N ARG A 64 5.14 10.84 -5.28
CA ARG A 64 6.13 11.85 -5.71
C ARG A 64 5.67 13.28 -5.42
N GLY A 65 6.62 14.09 -4.95
CA GLY A 65 6.39 15.51 -4.67
C GLY A 65 5.52 15.80 -3.44
N ILE A 66 5.24 14.81 -2.58
CA ILE A 66 4.60 15.02 -1.27
C ILE A 66 5.61 14.75 -0.14
N LYS A 67 5.39 15.39 1.00
CA LYS A 67 6.11 15.11 2.25
C LYS A 67 5.16 14.51 3.27
N LEU A 68 5.66 13.58 4.06
CA LEU A 68 4.93 13.08 5.22
C LEU A 68 5.07 14.09 6.35
N ASN A 69 3.95 14.52 6.92
CA ASN A 69 3.93 15.33 8.14
C ASN A 69 3.73 14.41 9.33
N LEU A 70 4.79 14.17 10.09
CA LEU A 70 4.76 13.26 11.25
C LEU A 70 3.92 13.82 12.41
N ASP A 71 3.77 15.14 12.50
CA ASP A 71 2.96 15.80 13.53
C ASP A 71 1.47 15.78 13.18
N ASP A 72 1.11 15.49 11.92
CA ASP A 72 -0.28 15.40 11.45
C ASP A 72 -0.48 14.28 10.43
N LEU A 73 -0.24 13.04 10.86
CA LEU A 73 -0.47 11.83 10.04
C LEU A 73 -1.95 11.63 9.70
N GLN A 74 -2.86 12.16 10.53
CA GLN A 74 -4.31 12.05 10.35
C GLN A 74 -4.90 13.15 9.45
N ASN A 75 -4.06 14.01 8.89
CA ASN A 75 -4.49 15.11 8.03
C ASN A 75 -5.59 15.98 8.68
N ASN A 76 -5.37 16.38 9.94
CA ASN A 76 -6.32 17.19 10.70
C ASN A 76 -6.38 18.63 10.18
N ILE A 77 -5.27 19.14 9.65
CA ILE A 77 -5.13 20.50 9.17
C ILE A 77 -5.28 20.53 7.65
N GLY A 78 -6.34 21.18 7.15
CA GLY A 78 -6.53 21.41 5.72
C GLY A 78 -6.62 20.11 4.91
N TYR A 79 -7.59 19.26 5.22
CA TYR A 79 -7.77 17.99 4.53
C TYR A 79 -7.98 18.17 3.03
N PHE A 80 -7.17 17.46 2.26
CA PHE A 80 -7.35 17.30 0.82
C PHE A 80 -7.11 15.81 0.48
N GLY A 81 -8.17 15.12 0.06
CA GLY A 81 -8.16 13.65 -0.09
C GLY A 81 -7.04 13.12 -0.99
N TRP A 82 -6.68 13.86 -2.05
CA TRP A 82 -5.54 13.50 -2.89
C TRP A 82 -4.20 13.56 -2.14
N HIS A 83 -4.00 14.56 -1.26
CA HIS A 83 -2.79 14.61 -0.42
C HIS A 83 -2.79 13.50 0.64
N ALA A 84 -3.94 13.21 1.26
CA ALA A 84 -4.06 12.09 2.19
C ALA A 84 -3.67 10.77 1.53
N TYR A 85 -4.16 10.52 0.30
CA TYR A 85 -3.77 9.37 -0.50
C TYR A 85 -2.27 9.34 -0.80
N LYS A 86 -1.70 10.44 -1.33
CA LYS A 86 -0.26 10.54 -1.64
C LYS A 86 0.60 10.24 -0.41
N ARG A 87 0.24 10.82 0.75
CA ARG A 87 0.94 10.59 2.03
C ARG A 87 0.83 9.15 2.49
N SER A 88 -0.34 8.51 2.36
CA SER A 88 -0.51 7.09 2.71
C SER A 88 0.37 6.18 1.85
N LYS A 89 0.55 6.51 0.57
CA LYS A 89 1.41 5.74 -0.34
C LYS A 89 2.90 6.00 -0.09
N LEU A 90 3.29 7.20 0.29
CA LEU A 90 4.65 7.49 0.76
C LEU A 90 4.96 6.76 2.08
N ALA A 91 4.01 6.71 3.00
CA ALA A 91 4.15 5.98 4.25
C ALA A 91 4.39 4.47 4.03
N ASN A 92 3.79 3.87 2.98
CA ASN A 92 4.05 2.47 2.63
C ASN A 92 5.49 2.23 2.14
N ILE A 93 6.10 3.19 1.45
CA ILE A 93 7.51 3.11 1.06
C ILE A 93 8.41 3.17 2.30
N TYR A 94 8.14 4.09 3.23
CA TYR A 94 8.89 4.17 4.49
C TYR A 94 8.74 2.90 5.34
N LEU A 95 7.51 2.38 5.45
CA LEU A 95 7.25 1.11 6.13
C LEU A 95 8.10 -0.03 5.53
N THR A 96 8.19 -0.09 4.20
CA THR A 96 8.99 -1.10 3.50
C THR A 96 10.46 -1.00 3.89
N TYR A 97 11.04 0.20 3.85
CA TYR A 97 12.45 0.41 4.19
C TYR A 97 12.75 0.08 5.66
N GLU A 98 11.88 0.52 6.57
CA GLU A 98 12.07 0.27 8.00
C GLU A 98 11.92 -1.22 8.34
N LEU A 99 10.95 -1.92 7.77
CA LEU A 99 10.79 -3.36 7.98
C LEU A 99 11.96 -4.15 7.36
N ALA A 100 12.39 -3.81 6.14
CA ALA A 100 13.52 -4.45 5.49
C ALA A 100 14.80 -4.32 6.34
N LYS A 101 15.07 -3.11 6.85
CA LYS A 101 16.20 -2.85 7.75
C LYS A 101 16.07 -3.60 9.08
N LYS A 102 14.88 -3.55 9.70
CA LYS A 102 14.64 -4.21 10.99
C LYS A 102 14.87 -5.71 10.96
N TYR A 103 14.59 -6.33 9.81
CA TYR A 103 14.62 -7.78 9.63
C TYR A 103 15.73 -8.26 8.68
N GLU A 104 16.77 -7.45 8.41
CA GLU A 104 17.85 -7.76 7.47
C GLU A 104 18.60 -9.06 7.74
N ASN A 105 18.60 -9.54 8.99
CA ASN A 105 19.29 -10.77 9.40
C ASN A 105 18.30 -11.97 9.54
N LYS A 106 17.11 -11.88 8.96
CA LYS A 106 16.10 -12.92 8.97
C LYS A 106 15.74 -13.33 7.55
N ASP A 107 15.12 -14.50 7.41
CA ASP A 107 14.56 -14.97 6.14
C ASP A 107 13.22 -14.26 5.84
N ILE A 108 13.29 -12.91 5.80
CA ILE A 108 12.17 -12.01 5.60
C ILE A 108 12.58 -10.95 4.58
N THR A 109 11.84 -10.87 3.49
CA THR A 109 12.02 -9.80 2.51
C THR A 109 10.80 -8.89 2.48
N VAL A 110 11.04 -7.59 2.39
CA VAL A 110 9.99 -6.57 2.32
C VAL A 110 10.28 -5.64 1.18
N ASN A 111 9.45 -5.67 0.14
CA ASN A 111 9.60 -4.82 -1.04
C ASN A 111 8.32 -4.03 -1.33
N CYS A 112 8.47 -2.98 -2.09
CA CYS A 112 7.36 -2.10 -2.46
C CYS A 112 7.33 -1.92 -3.98
N LEU A 113 6.15 -1.64 -4.52
CA LEU A 113 5.96 -1.40 -5.95
C LEU A 113 4.87 -0.35 -6.19
N HIS A 114 4.79 0.17 -7.41
CA HIS A 114 3.57 0.78 -7.94
C HIS A 114 3.06 -0.03 -9.13
N PRO A 115 1.74 -0.26 -9.23
CA PRO A 115 1.16 -1.11 -10.27
C PRO A 115 0.92 -0.39 -11.60
N GLY A 116 1.34 0.88 -11.74
CA GLY A 116 0.95 1.74 -12.84
C GLY A 116 -0.43 2.38 -12.64
N LEU A 117 -0.97 2.98 -13.69
CA LEU A 117 -2.34 3.52 -13.70
C LEU A 117 -3.30 2.39 -14.07
N VAL A 118 -3.85 1.72 -13.08
CA VAL A 118 -4.72 0.55 -13.27
C VAL A 118 -6.19 0.96 -13.40
N ASN A 119 -6.86 0.45 -14.42
CA ASN A 119 -8.30 0.58 -14.58
C ASN A 119 -9.01 -0.32 -13.56
N SER A 120 -9.28 0.23 -12.39
CA SER A 120 -9.94 -0.46 -11.28
C SER A 120 -11.00 0.44 -10.62
N ASP A 121 -11.76 -0.12 -9.71
CA ASP A 121 -12.79 0.60 -8.94
C ASP A 121 -12.23 1.47 -7.80
N PHE A 122 -10.95 1.73 -7.81
CA PHE A 122 -10.18 2.46 -6.80
C PHE A 122 -10.81 3.80 -6.35
N ALA A 123 -11.45 4.54 -7.26
CA ALA A 123 -12.05 5.85 -6.97
C ALA A 123 -13.59 5.84 -6.88
N ASN A 124 -14.23 4.67 -6.97
CA ASN A 124 -15.69 4.56 -7.02
C ASN A 124 -16.41 4.97 -5.72
N ASN A 125 -15.69 5.09 -4.60
CA ASN A 125 -16.22 5.46 -3.29
C ASN A 125 -16.45 6.97 -3.12
N ASN A 126 -16.33 7.77 -4.19
CA ASN A 126 -16.40 9.22 -4.15
C ASN A 126 -17.63 9.76 -4.87
N SER A 127 -17.94 11.04 -4.67
CA SER A 127 -19.09 11.72 -5.27
C SER A 127 -19.03 11.73 -6.81
N LEU A 128 -20.16 12.07 -7.46
CA LEU A 128 -20.34 12.06 -8.92
C LEU A 128 -19.25 12.85 -9.69
N ARG A 129 -18.73 13.95 -9.12
CA ARG A 129 -17.66 14.75 -9.74
C ARG A 129 -16.36 13.96 -9.92
N TYR A 130 -16.05 13.06 -8.99
CA TYR A 130 -14.86 12.21 -9.06
C TYR A 130 -15.04 10.99 -9.95
N LYS A 131 -16.28 10.57 -10.20
CA LYS A 131 -16.61 9.54 -11.19
C LYS A 131 -16.26 9.98 -12.62
N ILE A 132 -16.37 11.27 -12.93
CA ILE A 132 -15.97 11.82 -14.24
C ILE A 132 -14.45 11.74 -14.39
N MET A 133 -13.68 12.08 -13.34
CA MET A 133 -12.23 11.97 -13.37
C MET A 133 -11.76 10.51 -13.44
N SER A 134 -12.44 9.59 -12.77
CA SER A 134 -12.18 8.16 -12.86
C SER A 134 -12.48 7.59 -14.24
N SER A 135 -13.42 8.17 -14.98
CA SER A 135 -13.72 7.79 -16.36
C SER A 135 -12.56 8.07 -17.33
N LEU A 136 -11.81 9.14 -17.12
CA LEU A 136 -10.58 9.41 -17.87
C LEU A 136 -9.48 8.40 -17.55
N ILE A 137 -9.35 7.99 -16.30
CA ILE A 137 -8.42 6.92 -15.88
C ILE A 137 -8.77 5.60 -16.58
N LYS A 138 -10.05 5.32 -16.76
CA LYS A 138 -10.53 4.14 -17.50
C LYS A 138 -10.11 4.10 -18.97
N CYS A 139 -9.93 5.25 -19.60
CA CYS A 139 -9.51 5.32 -21.00
C CYS A 139 -8.01 5.10 -21.21
N PHE A 140 -7.18 5.45 -20.23
CA PHE A 140 -5.72 5.43 -20.35
C PHE A 140 -5.02 4.43 -19.42
N GLY A 141 -5.80 3.79 -18.55
CA GLY A 141 -5.26 2.84 -17.58
C GLY A 141 -4.99 1.46 -18.19
N ILE A 142 -3.98 0.78 -17.67
CA ILE A 142 -3.72 -0.63 -17.96
C ILE A 142 -4.78 -1.53 -17.32
N SER A 143 -4.93 -2.74 -17.82
CA SER A 143 -5.85 -3.72 -17.22
C SER A 143 -5.42 -4.11 -15.80
N THR A 144 -6.36 -4.62 -14.99
CA THR A 144 -6.06 -5.16 -13.66
C THR A 144 -5.06 -6.31 -13.72
N ARG A 145 -5.08 -7.11 -14.79
CA ARG A 145 -4.13 -8.19 -15.02
C ARG A 145 -2.71 -7.65 -15.22
N GLU A 146 -2.53 -6.65 -16.06
CA GLU A 146 -1.24 -6.01 -16.29
C GLU A 146 -0.73 -5.32 -15.02
N GLY A 147 -1.61 -4.63 -14.27
CA GLY A 147 -1.28 -4.02 -12.98
C GLY A 147 -0.82 -5.01 -11.92
N ALA A 148 -1.25 -6.28 -12.01
CA ALA A 148 -0.83 -7.33 -11.09
C ALA A 148 0.55 -7.94 -11.42
N LEU A 149 1.08 -7.75 -12.62
CA LEU A 149 2.30 -8.44 -13.07
C LEU A 149 3.51 -8.19 -12.17
N THR A 150 3.73 -6.95 -11.73
CA THR A 150 4.86 -6.63 -10.83
C THR A 150 4.68 -7.28 -9.46
N SER A 151 3.44 -7.32 -8.93
CA SER A 151 3.16 -8.03 -7.66
C SER A 151 3.43 -9.53 -7.79
N ILE A 152 3.02 -10.13 -8.91
CA ILE A 152 3.26 -11.55 -9.21
C ILE A 152 4.77 -11.80 -9.34
N TYR A 153 5.48 -10.98 -10.11
CA TYR A 153 6.92 -11.09 -10.29
C TYR A 153 7.66 -11.06 -8.95
N LEU A 154 7.39 -10.07 -8.09
CA LEU A 154 8.01 -9.99 -6.76
C LEU A 154 7.65 -11.19 -5.86
N ALA A 155 6.46 -11.77 -6.03
CA ALA A 155 6.02 -12.92 -5.26
C ALA A 155 6.70 -14.23 -5.67
N THR A 156 6.96 -14.43 -6.97
CA THR A 156 7.25 -15.75 -7.54
C THR A 156 8.65 -15.90 -8.13
N ASP A 157 9.39 -14.81 -8.38
CA ASP A 157 10.74 -14.90 -8.94
C ASP A 157 11.74 -15.34 -7.86
N GLU A 158 12.42 -16.46 -8.12
CA GLU A 158 13.41 -17.04 -7.21
C GLU A 158 14.68 -16.18 -7.10
N ASN A 159 15.03 -15.41 -8.13
CA ASN A 159 16.19 -14.51 -8.09
C ASN A 159 16.03 -13.36 -7.09
N LEU A 160 14.81 -13.16 -6.58
CA LEU A 160 14.48 -12.11 -5.62
C LEU A 160 14.39 -12.59 -4.16
N GLU A 161 14.77 -13.83 -3.88
CA GLU A 161 14.64 -14.41 -2.53
C GLU A 161 15.39 -13.64 -1.44
N ASN A 162 16.51 -13.01 -1.79
CA ASN A 162 17.33 -12.24 -0.86
C ASN A 162 17.29 -10.72 -1.12
N ILE A 163 16.38 -10.27 -1.98
CA ILE A 163 16.24 -8.85 -2.31
C ILE A 163 15.19 -8.21 -1.41
N SER A 164 15.59 -7.23 -0.62
CA SER A 164 14.73 -6.55 0.34
C SER A 164 15.01 -5.04 0.37
N GLY A 165 13.98 -4.23 0.68
CA GLY A 165 14.09 -2.78 0.83
C GLY A 165 14.10 -2.04 -0.51
N LEU A 166 13.48 -2.57 -1.55
CA LEU A 166 13.37 -1.91 -2.87
C LEU A 166 11.97 -1.37 -3.15
N TYR A 167 11.94 -0.33 -4.01
CA TYR A 167 10.75 0.26 -4.63
C TYR A 167 10.95 0.41 -6.14
#